data_04ec575714a445823c91be57d8f3e4eb
#
_entry.id   04ec575714a445823c91be57d8f3e4eb
#
_cell.length_a   1.000
_cell.length_b   1.000
_cell.length_c   1.000
_cell.angle_alpha   90.00
_cell.angle_beta   90.00
_cell.angle_gamma   90.00
#
_symmetry.space_group_name_H-M   'P 1'
#
loop_
_entity.id
_entity.type
_entity.pdbx_description
1 polymer ?
#
loop_
_entity_poly.entity_id
_entity_poly.type
_entity_poly.pdbx_seq_one_letter_code
_entity_poly.pdbx_strand_id
1 'polypeptide(L)'
;VINKSVLKFVLSLKIRRLRQKKAMSLKELAQKSGLSHSYLNEIEKGKKYPKANKLTDLSSALGVTVEELVSAKMGKKLHPLLEFLESDLASELPLAAFGIGDQDVYDLMSHSPEKFTSFLMTLSELAKSYDLSVDELNKAALRAHVEMNQNHFPLLEQFANSLRERLKSLNDFPSLKEWNLFLKKTLSVDHSVKVDLDTLGKYPDVMGIKSLFKDGLEKILFLNPLLSEKQVQFEIVKELGSQLLSKEGDQENRNADNQTFSHLLLNFHASYVAAAILVPEESLARDLQYLFSFASFSQNAFKEVLEKYSVPPEVLIIRITQLLPKYFNFDQLFFLRCNENLLRPRNYHITQELHLGRLHHPHGVSLTEHYCRRWITTQLLAQEITSDILHVGAQISQMGPDGTEYFCLSMAKKSTTNQNVNSCFTLGLPINANFKEKINFSGDSQLERRVVGRTCERCSIEDCDDRVVPSDILSKQRNKIKKEALIKKIISE
;
A
#
# COMPACT_ATOMS: atom_id res chain seq x y z
N VAL A 1 8.22 25.78 15.93
CA VAL A 1 7.25 26.05 17.02
C VAL A 1 6.85 24.70 17.61
N ILE A 2 7.22 24.41 18.87
CA ILE A 2 6.91 23.13 19.53
C ILE A 2 5.40 22.97 19.57
N ASN A 3 4.89 21.88 18.99
CA ASN A 3 3.45 21.58 18.91
C ASN A 3 2.88 21.47 20.35
N LYS A 4 1.71 22.05 20.58
CA LYS A 4 1.00 22.05 21.88
C LYS A 4 0.78 20.65 22.45
N SER A 5 0.66 19.65 21.58
CA SER A 5 0.55 18.24 21.92
C SER A 5 1.85 17.68 22.49
N VAL A 6 2.99 18.03 21.90
CA VAL A 6 4.33 17.62 22.37
C VAL A 6 4.61 18.19 23.76
N LEU A 7 4.24 19.45 24.02
CA LEU A 7 4.40 20.06 25.34
C LEU A 7 3.56 19.35 26.41
N LYS A 8 2.32 18.97 26.12
CA LYS A 8 1.49 18.19 27.04
C LYS A 8 2.13 16.85 27.37
N PHE A 9 2.66 16.19 26.35
CA PHE A 9 3.29 14.89 26.47
C PHE A 9 4.58 14.95 27.30
N VAL A 10 5.47 15.90 27.02
CA VAL A 10 6.70 16.11 27.77
C VAL A 10 6.40 16.33 29.25
N LEU A 11 5.42 17.18 29.56
CA LEU A 11 5.00 17.45 30.92
C LEU A 11 4.48 16.19 31.61
N SER A 12 3.64 15.42 30.93
CA SER A 12 3.05 14.18 31.47
C SER A 12 4.12 13.16 31.87
N LEU A 13 5.09 12.93 30.99
CA LEU A 13 6.23 12.04 31.25
C LEU A 13 7.09 12.52 32.41
N LYS A 14 7.35 13.84 32.51
CA LYS A 14 8.13 14.40 33.61
C LYS A 14 7.45 14.24 34.96
N ILE A 15 6.15 14.55 35.04
CA ILE A 15 5.37 14.41 36.28
C ILE A 15 5.38 12.94 36.72
N ARG A 16 5.08 12.03 35.82
CA ARG A 16 5.07 10.58 36.11
C ARG A 16 6.44 10.09 36.55
N ARG A 17 7.51 10.48 35.86
CA ARG A 17 8.89 10.07 36.19
C ARG A 17 9.34 10.62 37.55
N LEU A 18 9.05 11.90 37.84
CA LEU A 18 9.38 12.52 39.11
C LEU A 18 8.61 11.85 40.25
N ARG A 19 7.33 11.55 40.06
CA ARG A 19 6.53 10.83 41.03
C ARG A 19 7.10 9.42 41.29
N GLN A 20 7.40 8.67 40.24
CA GLN A 20 8.00 7.32 40.34
C GLN A 20 9.39 7.36 41.01
N LYS A 21 10.24 8.33 40.68
CA LYS A 21 11.55 8.49 41.30
C LYS A 21 11.47 8.73 42.82
N LYS A 22 10.35 9.33 43.25
CA LYS A 22 10.06 9.54 44.68
C LYS A 22 9.24 8.40 45.30
N ALA A 23 9.05 7.32 44.60
CA ALA A 23 8.25 6.17 45.01
C ALA A 23 6.81 6.52 45.46
N MET A 24 6.24 7.63 44.91
CA MET A 24 4.88 8.07 45.26
C MET A 24 3.83 7.37 44.40
N SER A 25 2.71 6.97 45.01
CA SER A 25 1.48 6.62 44.31
C SER A 25 0.79 7.87 43.74
N LEU A 26 -0.09 7.70 42.77
CA LEU A 26 -0.88 8.81 42.22
C LEU A 26 -1.77 9.47 43.31
N LYS A 27 -2.24 8.67 44.26
CA LYS A 27 -3.03 9.14 45.39
C LYS A 27 -2.22 10.03 46.36
N GLU A 28 -1.00 9.65 46.64
CA GLU A 28 -0.09 10.45 47.46
C GLU A 28 0.29 11.78 46.82
N LEU A 29 0.55 11.76 45.50
CA LEU A 29 0.80 13.02 44.76
C LEU A 29 -0.45 13.91 44.75
N ALA A 30 -1.65 13.34 44.65
CA ALA A 30 -2.92 14.07 44.72
C ALA A 30 -3.08 14.78 46.09
N GLN A 31 -2.80 14.08 47.18
CA GLN A 31 -2.85 14.67 48.53
C GLN A 31 -1.82 15.79 48.71
N LYS A 32 -0.58 15.59 48.24
CA LYS A 32 0.50 16.58 48.40
C LYS A 32 0.29 17.82 47.54
N SER A 33 -0.28 17.68 46.36
CA SER A 33 -0.50 18.80 45.43
C SER A 33 -1.85 19.48 45.58
N GLY A 34 -2.76 18.93 46.42
CA GLY A 34 -4.14 19.44 46.53
C GLY A 34 -4.98 19.25 45.25
N LEU A 35 -4.58 18.35 44.36
CA LEU A 35 -5.26 18.07 43.11
C LEU A 35 -6.12 16.78 43.25
N SER A 36 -7.20 16.70 42.49
CA SER A 36 -7.96 15.44 42.45
C SER A 36 -7.21 14.32 41.78
N HIS A 37 -7.39 13.10 42.23
CA HIS A 37 -6.80 11.90 41.63
C HIS A 37 -7.13 11.79 40.12
N SER A 38 -8.40 12.07 39.77
CA SER A 38 -8.86 12.04 38.37
C SER A 38 -8.11 13.07 37.51
N TYR A 39 -7.95 14.31 38.02
CA TYR A 39 -7.26 15.37 37.29
C TYR A 39 -5.78 15.06 37.07
N LEU A 40 -5.10 14.52 38.10
CA LEU A 40 -3.72 14.06 37.96
C LEU A 40 -3.56 12.91 36.98
N ASN A 41 -4.49 11.97 36.98
CA ASN A 41 -4.49 10.88 36.01
C ASN A 41 -4.64 11.40 34.56
N GLU A 42 -5.47 12.42 34.36
CA GLU A 42 -5.61 13.07 33.05
C GLU A 42 -4.35 13.84 32.61
N ILE A 43 -3.65 14.45 33.59
CA ILE A 43 -2.34 15.10 33.31
C ILE A 43 -1.28 14.05 32.97
N GLU A 44 -1.14 12.98 33.76
CA GLU A 44 -0.14 11.92 33.52
C GLU A 44 -0.44 11.13 32.24
N LYS A 45 -1.66 11.15 31.75
CA LYS A 45 -2.07 10.60 30.44
C LYS A 45 -1.93 11.59 29.28
N GLY A 46 -1.38 12.79 29.52
CA GLY A 46 -1.22 13.80 28.47
C GLY A 46 -2.54 14.44 27.97
N LYS A 47 -3.70 14.09 28.59
CA LYS A 47 -5.02 14.62 28.18
C LYS A 47 -5.20 16.09 28.54
N LYS A 48 -4.64 16.51 29.67
CA LYS A 48 -4.76 17.89 30.15
C LYS A 48 -3.42 18.54 30.42
N TYR A 49 -3.31 19.83 30.06
CA TYR A 49 -2.21 20.70 30.49
C TYR A 49 -2.68 21.54 31.66
N PRO A 50 -2.01 21.49 32.86
CA PRO A 50 -2.44 22.22 34.03
C PRO A 50 -2.25 23.71 33.86
N LYS A 51 -3.12 24.53 34.50
CA LYS A 51 -2.97 25.98 34.59
C LYS A 51 -1.79 26.34 35.47
N ALA A 52 -1.28 27.59 35.37
CA ALA A 52 -0.07 28.04 36.06
C ALA A 52 -0.06 27.80 37.58
N ASN A 53 -1.20 28.06 38.27
CA ASN A 53 -1.32 27.80 39.70
C ASN A 53 -1.18 26.30 40.03
N LYS A 54 -1.72 25.42 39.16
CA LYS A 54 -1.64 23.97 39.36
C LYS A 54 -0.25 23.41 39.03
N LEU A 55 0.51 24.09 38.16
CA LEU A 55 1.93 23.80 37.92
C LEU A 55 2.78 24.12 39.15
N THR A 56 2.48 25.21 39.83
CA THR A 56 3.15 25.58 41.10
C THR A 56 2.87 24.56 42.19
N ASP A 57 1.61 24.13 42.36
CA ASP A 57 1.23 23.11 43.33
C ASP A 57 1.96 21.76 43.05
N LEU A 58 2.01 21.33 41.78
CA LEU A 58 2.71 20.11 41.33
C LEU A 58 4.23 20.20 41.52
N SER A 59 4.82 21.34 41.18
CA SER A 59 6.27 21.52 41.31
C SER A 59 6.71 21.46 42.80
N SER A 60 5.94 22.08 43.69
CA SER A 60 6.16 22.02 45.13
C SER A 60 5.99 20.59 45.66
N ALA A 61 4.95 19.84 45.28
CA ALA A 61 4.72 18.46 45.69
C ALA A 61 5.82 17.52 45.18
N LEU A 62 6.33 17.78 43.97
CA LEU A 62 7.41 17.03 43.36
C LEU A 62 8.80 17.50 43.74
N GLY A 63 8.94 18.66 44.47
CA GLY A 63 10.21 19.21 44.93
C GLY A 63 11.16 19.60 43.79
N VAL A 64 10.60 20.22 42.76
CA VAL A 64 11.30 20.76 41.58
C VAL A 64 10.82 22.18 41.33
N THR A 65 11.53 22.97 40.53
CA THR A 65 11.04 24.29 40.11
C THR A 65 9.97 24.16 39.01
N VAL A 66 9.11 25.17 38.90
CA VAL A 66 8.12 25.22 37.79
C VAL A 66 8.85 25.21 36.44
N GLU A 67 9.99 25.92 36.38
CA GLU A 67 10.80 25.95 35.16
C GLU A 67 11.35 24.57 34.75
N GLU A 68 11.85 23.79 35.70
CA GLU A 68 12.27 22.42 35.48
C GLU A 68 11.09 21.53 35.00
N LEU A 69 9.90 21.74 35.58
CA LEU A 69 8.73 20.97 35.25
C LEU A 69 8.22 21.26 33.82
N VAL A 70 8.16 22.54 33.41
CA VAL A 70 7.61 22.95 32.10
C VAL A 70 8.66 23.02 30.98
N SER A 71 9.97 22.99 31.31
CA SER A 71 11.01 23.04 30.29
C SER A 71 10.86 21.87 29.29
N ALA A 72 11.11 22.13 28.01
CA ALA A 72 11.15 21.08 26.99
C ALA A 72 12.40 20.19 27.14
N LYS A 73 13.35 20.51 28.03
CA LYS A 73 14.56 19.72 28.25
C LYS A 73 14.19 18.37 28.91
N MET A 74 14.35 17.31 28.19
CA MET A 74 14.32 15.95 28.73
C MET A 74 15.74 15.46 29.02
N GLY A 75 15.88 14.52 29.98
CA GLY A 75 17.18 13.90 30.24
C GLY A 75 17.74 13.23 28.98
N LYS A 76 19.07 13.07 28.89
CA LYS A 76 19.79 12.54 27.70
C LYS A 76 19.17 11.27 27.08
N LYS A 77 18.53 10.41 27.87
CA LYS A 77 17.89 9.17 27.40
C LYS A 77 16.56 9.37 26.65
N LEU A 78 15.88 10.50 26.87
CA LEU A 78 14.58 10.79 26.24
C LEU A 78 14.66 11.93 25.20
N HIS A 79 15.83 12.52 25.05
CA HIS A 79 16.06 13.53 24.02
C HIS A 79 15.78 13.02 22.59
N PRO A 80 16.21 11.79 22.23
CA PRO A 80 15.91 11.24 20.90
C PRO A 80 14.42 11.04 20.64
N LEU A 81 13.61 10.86 21.69
CA LEU A 81 12.15 10.78 21.54
C LEU A 81 11.57 12.14 21.13
N LEU A 82 12.10 13.23 21.66
CA LEU A 82 11.69 14.58 21.24
C LEU A 82 12.09 14.83 19.79
N GLU A 83 13.34 14.51 19.44
CA GLU A 83 13.82 14.65 18.06
C GLU A 83 12.97 13.83 17.08
N PHE A 84 12.55 12.62 17.48
CA PHE A 84 11.64 11.82 16.66
C PHE A 84 10.26 12.47 16.54
N LEU A 85 9.66 12.93 17.67
CA LEU A 85 8.33 13.56 17.66
C LEU A 85 8.31 14.92 16.93
N GLU A 86 9.45 15.58 16.81
CA GLU A 86 9.63 16.82 16.06
C GLU A 86 10.06 16.58 14.62
N SER A 87 10.38 15.32 14.24
CA SER A 87 10.78 14.96 12.88
C SER A 87 9.57 14.88 11.95
N ASP A 88 9.80 15.15 10.67
CA ASP A 88 8.82 14.97 9.61
C ASP A 88 8.31 13.51 9.57
N LEU A 89 9.19 12.54 9.87
CA LEU A 89 8.85 11.12 9.93
C LEU A 89 7.74 10.83 10.95
N ALA A 90 7.75 11.45 12.12
CA ALA A 90 6.71 11.23 13.15
C ALA A 90 5.38 11.89 12.77
N SER A 91 5.44 13.07 12.14
CA SER A 91 4.25 13.79 11.69
C SER A 91 3.55 13.10 10.50
N GLU A 92 4.32 12.37 9.70
CA GLU A 92 3.85 11.68 8.50
C GLU A 92 3.44 10.21 8.77
N LEU A 93 3.71 9.67 10.00
CA LEU A 93 3.25 8.32 10.34
C LEU A 93 1.72 8.25 10.36
N PRO A 94 1.09 7.43 9.49
CA PRO A 94 -0.37 7.38 9.38
C PRO A 94 -1.01 6.51 10.46
N LEU A 95 -0.77 6.81 11.73
CA LEU A 95 -1.19 6.00 12.87
C LEU A 95 -2.71 5.82 12.93
N ALA A 96 -3.46 6.86 12.55
CA ALA A 96 -4.92 6.81 12.50
C ALA A 96 -5.45 5.76 11.52
N ALA A 97 -4.74 5.47 10.43
CA ALA A 97 -5.10 4.42 9.48
C ALA A 97 -5.06 3.01 10.07
N PHE A 98 -4.28 2.83 11.14
CA PHE A 98 -4.17 1.60 11.90
C PHE A 98 -5.06 1.58 13.14
N GLY A 99 -5.93 2.58 13.31
CA GLY A 99 -6.77 2.73 14.50
C GLY A 99 -6.00 3.17 15.74
N ILE A 100 -4.76 3.64 15.58
CA ILE A 100 -3.89 4.11 16.65
C ILE A 100 -4.14 5.62 16.82
N GLY A 101 -4.87 6.00 17.86
CA GLY A 101 -5.08 7.38 18.21
C GLY A 101 -3.93 7.95 19.05
N ASP A 102 -3.91 9.28 19.21
CA ASP A 102 -2.90 9.96 20.03
C ASP A 102 -2.78 9.35 21.43
N GLN A 103 -3.91 8.92 22.00
CA GLN A 103 -3.94 8.33 23.33
C GLN A 103 -3.22 6.97 23.39
N ASP A 104 -3.35 6.15 22.36
CA ASP A 104 -2.69 4.83 22.28
C ASP A 104 -1.17 5.02 22.17
N VAL A 105 -0.73 6.02 21.41
CA VAL A 105 0.68 6.41 21.31
C VAL A 105 1.20 6.86 22.67
N TYR A 106 0.45 7.71 23.38
CA TYR A 106 0.82 8.17 24.71
C TYR A 106 0.89 7.04 25.72
N ASP A 107 -0.04 6.10 25.67
CA ASP A 107 -0.08 4.95 26.58
C ASP A 107 1.11 4.01 26.32
N LEU A 108 1.43 3.72 25.07
CA LEU A 108 2.63 2.95 24.67
C LEU A 108 3.94 3.62 25.16
N MET A 109 4.08 4.90 24.89
CA MET A 109 5.25 5.69 25.29
C MET A 109 5.37 5.80 26.82
N SER A 110 4.25 5.88 27.53
CA SER A 110 4.22 6.05 28.99
C SER A 110 4.63 4.81 29.75
N HIS A 111 4.38 3.60 29.23
CA HIS A 111 4.70 2.35 29.92
C HIS A 111 6.20 2.06 29.98
N SER A 112 6.95 2.33 28.93
CA SER A 112 8.38 2.06 28.85
C SER A 112 9.07 3.06 27.91
N PRO A 113 9.18 4.35 28.28
CA PRO A 113 9.63 5.41 27.39
C PRO A 113 11.05 5.17 26.84
N GLU A 114 11.98 4.65 27.66
CA GLU A 114 13.36 4.37 27.23
C GLU A 114 13.42 3.22 26.19
N LYS A 115 12.62 2.16 26.38
CA LYS A 115 12.58 1.03 25.45
C LYS A 115 11.92 1.41 24.14
N PHE A 116 10.84 2.19 24.21
CA PHE A 116 10.14 2.68 23.03
C PHE A 116 11.02 3.66 22.23
N THR A 117 11.71 4.56 22.92
CA THR A 117 12.70 5.45 22.27
C THR A 117 13.77 4.66 21.53
N SER A 118 14.36 3.63 22.16
CA SER A 118 15.38 2.79 21.51
C SER A 118 14.83 2.08 20.27
N PHE A 119 13.60 1.58 20.34
CA PHE A 119 12.93 0.96 19.20
C PHE A 119 12.72 1.95 18.05
N LEU A 120 12.19 3.16 18.34
CA LEU A 120 11.99 4.20 17.32
C LEU A 120 13.31 4.66 16.68
N MET A 121 14.37 4.81 17.51
CA MET A 121 15.69 5.13 16.98
C MET A 121 16.21 4.05 16.02
N THR A 122 16.03 2.78 16.36
CA THR A 122 16.42 1.68 15.48
C THR A 122 15.67 1.74 14.16
N LEU A 123 14.36 2.00 14.19
CA LEU A 123 13.57 2.18 12.96
C LEU A 123 14.05 3.41 12.16
N SER A 124 14.35 4.52 12.84
CA SER A 124 14.86 5.73 12.17
C SER A 124 16.23 5.50 11.54
N GLU A 125 17.13 4.77 12.22
CA GLU A 125 18.43 4.39 11.65
C GLU A 125 18.29 3.48 10.44
N LEU A 126 17.38 2.49 10.50
CA LEU A 126 17.08 1.64 9.36
C LEU A 126 16.55 2.47 8.18
N ALA A 127 15.58 3.36 8.42
CA ALA A 127 15.04 4.24 7.38
C ALA A 127 16.15 5.09 6.73
N LYS A 128 17.03 5.69 7.54
CA LYS A 128 18.18 6.46 7.04
C LYS A 128 19.21 5.60 6.30
N SER A 129 19.48 4.38 6.80
CA SER A 129 20.46 3.48 6.18
C SER A 129 20.02 2.97 4.79
N TYR A 130 18.73 2.93 4.54
CA TYR A 130 18.13 2.54 3.26
C TYR A 130 17.65 3.73 2.43
N ASP A 131 17.91 4.96 2.87
CA ASP A 131 17.51 6.22 2.20
C ASP A 131 16.01 6.25 1.86
N LEU A 132 15.18 5.74 2.80
CA LEU A 132 13.73 5.65 2.61
C LEU A 132 13.11 7.05 2.63
N SER A 133 12.42 7.39 1.57
CA SER A 133 11.64 8.61 1.49
C SER A 133 10.31 8.52 2.26
N VAL A 134 9.72 9.66 2.61
CA VAL A 134 8.38 9.74 3.20
C VAL A 134 7.33 9.11 2.27
N ASP A 135 7.48 9.27 0.96
CA ASP A 135 6.60 8.66 -0.04
C ASP A 135 6.64 7.11 0.00
N GLU A 136 7.82 6.52 0.18
CA GLU A 136 7.97 5.07 0.33
C GLU A 136 7.36 4.56 1.63
N LEU A 137 7.51 5.33 2.72
CA LEU A 137 6.86 5.03 4.00
C LEU A 137 5.33 5.05 3.87
N ASN A 138 4.77 6.09 3.25
CA ASN A 138 3.33 6.22 3.03
C ASN A 138 2.78 5.09 2.15
N LYS A 139 3.50 4.70 1.10
CA LYS A 139 3.16 3.54 0.28
C LYS A 139 3.21 2.22 1.05
N ALA A 140 4.22 2.04 1.92
CA ALA A 140 4.31 0.86 2.78
C ALA A 140 3.15 0.81 3.79
N ALA A 141 2.80 1.94 4.39
CA ALA A 141 1.66 2.05 5.30
C ALA A 141 0.33 1.75 4.59
N LEU A 142 0.13 2.26 3.37
CA LEU A 142 -1.05 1.92 2.58
C LEU A 142 -1.13 0.41 2.28
N ARG A 143 0.00 -0.24 1.92
CA ARG A 143 0.03 -1.69 1.74
C ARG A 143 -0.38 -2.43 3.01
N ALA A 144 0.17 -2.06 4.16
CA ALA A 144 -0.18 -2.67 5.44
C ALA A 144 -1.67 -2.46 5.79
N HIS A 145 -2.23 -1.26 5.55
CA HIS A 145 -3.66 -0.98 5.73
C HIS A 145 -4.53 -1.88 4.83
N VAL A 146 -4.15 -2.05 3.57
CA VAL A 146 -4.85 -2.92 2.62
C VAL A 146 -4.76 -4.40 3.06
N GLU A 147 -3.59 -4.86 3.51
CA GLU A 147 -3.39 -6.22 4.02
C GLU A 147 -4.22 -6.50 5.27
N MET A 148 -4.26 -5.59 6.25
CA MET A 148 -5.08 -5.71 7.46
C MET A 148 -6.56 -5.89 7.16
N ASN A 149 -7.05 -5.28 6.08
CA ASN A 149 -8.43 -5.39 5.62
C ASN A 149 -8.63 -6.51 4.57
N GLN A 150 -7.63 -7.36 4.35
CA GLN A 150 -7.67 -8.41 3.32
C GLN A 150 -8.06 -7.88 1.92
N ASN A 151 -7.68 -6.64 1.63
CA ASN A 151 -8.03 -5.92 0.39
C ASN A 151 -9.54 -5.87 0.09
N HIS A 152 -10.41 -6.04 1.11
CA HIS A 152 -11.86 -5.98 0.96
C HIS A 152 -12.46 -5.00 1.98
N PHE A 153 -13.22 -4.00 1.49
CA PHE A 153 -13.76 -2.90 2.28
C PHE A 153 -15.29 -2.87 2.18
N PRO A 154 -16.02 -3.50 3.12
CA PRO A 154 -17.48 -3.63 3.06
C PRO A 154 -18.24 -2.30 2.94
N LEU A 155 -17.76 -1.25 3.60
CA LEU A 155 -18.38 0.08 3.52
C LEU A 155 -18.22 0.70 2.13
N LEU A 156 -17.05 0.54 1.49
CA LEU A 156 -16.82 1.01 0.13
C LEU A 156 -17.64 0.21 -0.90
N GLU A 157 -17.87 -1.09 -0.66
CA GLU A 157 -18.78 -1.91 -1.48
C GLU A 157 -20.23 -1.43 -1.40
N GLN A 158 -20.72 -1.18 -0.19
CA GLN A 158 -22.07 -0.64 0.01
C GLN A 158 -22.23 0.72 -0.64
N PHE A 159 -21.24 1.60 -0.49
CA PHE A 159 -21.20 2.90 -1.12
C PHE A 159 -21.20 2.78 -2.65
N ALA A 160 -20.34 1.93 -3.22
CA ALA A 160 -20.27 1.69 -4.66
C ALA A 160 -21.59 1.12 -5.22
N ASN A 161 -22.24 0.19 -4.50
CA ASN A 161 -23.53 -0.36 -4.88
C ASN A 161 -24.62 0.70 -4.91
N SER A 162 -24.72 1.54 -3.87
CA SER A 162 -25.68 2.67 -3.82
C SER A 162 -25.48 3.62 -4.99
N LEU A 163 -24.24 3.98 -5.28
CA LEU A 163 -23.91 4.90 -6.37
C LEU A 163 -24.21 4.26 -7.74
N ARG A 164 -23.91 2.99 -7.92
CA ARG A 164 -24.22 2.24 -9.16
C ARG A 164 -25.71 2.20 -9.43
N GLU A 165 -26.54 1.86 -8.43
CA GLU A 165 -28.00 1.86 -8.59
C GLU A 165 -28.55 3.24 -8.96
N ARG A 166 -28.02 4.29 -8.32
CA ARG A 166 -28.37 5.67 -8.68
C ARG A 166 -27.97 6.02 -10.11
N LEU A 167 -26.77 5.61 -10.57
CA LEU A 167 -26.33 5.85 -11.94
C LEU A 167 -27.15 5.08 -12.97
N LYS A 168 -27.50 3.81 -12.68
CA LYS A 168 -28.34 2.97 -13.57
C LYS A 168 -29.76 3.46 -13.71
N SER A 169 -30.37 3.99 -12.62
CA SER A 169 -31.73 4.49 -12.65
C SER A 169 -31.94 5.68 -13.58
N LEU A 170 -30.82 6.31 -14.04
CA LEU A 170 -30.87 7.50 -14.84
C LEU A 170 -30.97 7.22 -16.35
N ASN A 171 -30.43 6.08 -16.86
CA ASN A 171 -30.58 5.70 -18.29
C ASN A 171 -29.91 4.36 -18.65
N ASP A 172 -30.40 3.70 -19.72
CA ASP A 172 -29.69 2.64 -20.43
C ASP A 172 -28.87 3.28 -21.57
N PHE A 173 -27.56 3.12 -21.51
CA PHE A 173 -26.64 3.69 -22.49
C PHE A 173 -26.24 2.63 -23.53
N PRO A 174 -26.51 2.83 -24.82
CA PRO A 174 -26.21 1.85 -25.86
C PRO A 174 -24.71 1.73 -26.19
N SER A 175 -23.89 2.69 -25.78
CA SER A 175 -22.45 2.65 -26.02
C SER A 175 -21.60 3.21 -24.86
N LEU A 176 -20.33 2.76 -24.78
CA LEU A 176 -19.37 3.27 -23.79
C LEU A 176 -19.12 4.78 -23.95
N LYS A 177 -19.16 5.30 -25.17
CA LYS A 177 -18.99 6.75 -25.43
C LYS A 177 -20.12 7.58 -24.83
N GLU A 178 -21.37 7.13 -24.98
CA GLU A 178 -22.53 7.81 -24.41
C GLU A 178 -22.53 7.75 -22.90
N TRP A 179 -22.13 6.62 -22.33
CA TRP A 179 -21.91 6.47 -20.90
C TRP A 179 -20.84 7.46 -20.39
N ASN A 180 -19.72 7.54 -21.07
CA ASN A 180 -18.66 8.51 -20.72
C ASN A 180 -19.13 9.97 -20.83
N LEU A 181 -19.94 10.29 -21.83
CA LEU A 181 -20.53 11.64 -21.98
C LEU A 181 -21.47 11.97 -20.81
N PHE A 182 -22.32 11.01 -20.43
CA PHE A 182 -23.20 11.16 -19.27
C PHE A 182 -22.40 11.37 -17.98
N LEU A 183 -21.37 10.58 -17.72
CA LEU A 183 -20.51 10.70 -16.53
C LEU A 183 -19.79 12.06 -16.49
N LYS A 184 -19.29 12.57 -17.62
CA LYS A 184 -18.70 13.91 -17.73
C LYS A 184 -19.72 14.99 -17.37
N LYS A 185 -20.95 14.85 -17.84
CA LYS A 185 -22.05 15.78 -17.52
C LYS A 185 -22.39 15.74 -16.03
N THR A 186 -22.47 14.56 -15.43
CA THR A 186 -22.70 14.37 -13.99
C THR A 186 -21.61 15.06 -13.15
N LEU A 187 -20.32 14.85 -13.49
CA LEU A 187 -19.23 15.56 -12.81
C LEU A 187 -19.36 17.09 -12.93
N SER A 188 -19.71 17.58 -14.11
CA SER A 188 -19.84 19.02 -14.35
C SER A 188 -21.01 19.64 -13.61
N VAL A 189 -22.19 19.02 -13.64
CA VAL A 189 -23.44 19.57 -13.08
C VAL A 189 -23.49 19.37 -11.56
N ASP A 190 -23.21 18.15 -11.08
CA ASP A 190 -23.43 17.79 -9.68
C ASP A 190 -22.22 18.15 -8.78
N HIS A 191 -21.03 18.26 -9.34
CA HIS A 191 -19.78 18.47 -8.61
C HIS A 191 -18.96 19.68 -9.06
N SER A 192 -19.43 20.40 -10.12
CA SER A 192 -18.73 21.57 -10.70
C SER A 192 -17.31 21.24 -11.17
N VAL A 193 -17.06 20.01 -11.63
CA VAL A 193 -15.78 19.54 -12.15
C VAL A 193 -15.82 19.51 -13.67
N LYS A 194 -15.00 20.35 -14.30
CA LYS A 194 -14.80 20.35 -15.76
C LYS A 194 -13.83 19.23 -16.15
N VAL A 195 -14.11 18.52 -17.22
CA VAL A 195 -13.21 17.52 -17.79
C VAL A 195 -12.48 18.11 -19.00
N ASP A 196 -11.15 18.08 -18.97
CA ASP A 196 -10.26 18.56 -20.03
C ASP A 196 -9.47 17.37 -20.61
N LEU A 197 -9.55 17.20 -21.93
CA LEU A 197 -8.90 16.10 -22.66
C LEU A 197 -7.68 16.55 -23.46
N ASP A 198 -7.40 17.85 -23.51
CA ASP A 198 -6.42 18.41 -24.44
C ASP A 198 -5.14 18.89 -23.75
N THR A 199 -5.26 19.39 -22.53
CA THR A 199 -4.16 20.11 -21.87
C THR A 199 -2.96 19.21 -21.60
N LEU A 200 -3.14 17.98 -21.08
CA LEU A 200 -2.02 17.09 -20.81
C LEU A 200 -1.24 16.69 -22.07
N GLY A 201 -1.90 16.64 -23.22
CA GLY A 201 -1.26 16.35 -24.51
C GLY A 201 -0.24 17.39 -24.96
N LYS A 202 -0.27 18.60 -24.39
CA LYS A 202 0.67 19.71 -24.71
C LYS A 202 2.01 19.56 -23.97
N TYR A 203 2.12 18.65 -23.02
CA TYR A 203 3.28 18.46 -22.14
C TYR A 203 3.85 17.05 -22.27
N PRO A 204 4.81 16.79 -23.19
CA PRO A 204 5.38 15.46 -23.42
C PRO A 204 5.95 14.79 -22.16
N ASP A 205 6.56 15.56 -21.26
CA ASP A 205 7.21 15.06 -20.06
C ASP A 205 6.24 14.46 -19.04
N VAL A 206 4.96 14.82 -19.11
CA VAL A 206 3.89 14.29 -18.22
C VAL A 206 2.94 13.33 -18.94
N MET A 207 3.24 12.93 -20.16
CA MET A 207 2.39 12.01 -20.94
C MET A 207 2.21 10.63 -20.29
N GLY A 208 3.06 10.25 -19.34
CA GLY A 208 2.87 9.03 -18.54
C GLY A 208 1.71 9.10 -17.53
N ILE A 209 1.25 10.29 -17.19
CA ILE A 209 0.15 10.52 -16.24
C ILE A 209 -1.19 10.24 -16.93
N LYS A 210 -2.06 9.45 -16.29
CA LYS A 210 -3.41 9.13 -16.81
C LYS A 210 -4.39 10.29 -16.58
N SER A 211 -4.42 10.79 -15.36
CA SER A 211 -5.30 11.91 -14.95
C SER A 211 -4.62 12.78 -13.90
N LEU A 212 -4.98 14.05 -13.88
CA LEU A 212 -4.58 15.03 -12.88
C LEU A 212 -5.79 15.84 -12.48
N PHE A 213 -6.06 15.96 -11.18
CA PHE A 213 -7.13 16.79 -10.65
C PHE A 213 -6.57 18.11 -10.13
N LYS A 214 -7.16 19.21 -10.56
CA LYS A 214 -6.91 20.57 -10.04
C LYS A 214 -8.08 20.96 -9.17
N ASP A 215 -7.85 21.16 -7.88
CA ASP A 215 -8.80 21.81 -6.97
C ASP A 215 -8.55 23.31 -6.94
N GLY A 216 -9.58 24.11 -6.66
CA GLY A 216 -9.51 25.57 -6.61
C GLY A 216 -10.82 26.23 -7.01
N LEU A 217 -10.75 27.50 -7.44
CA LEU A 217 -11.93 28.26 -7.91
C LEU A 217 -12.62 27.55 -9.09
N GLU A 218 -11.85 26.96 -9.99
CA GLU A 218 -12.33 26.06 -11.03
C GLU A 218 -11.74 24.67 -10.76
N LYS A 219 -12.61 23.67 -10.58
CA LYS A 219 -12.24 22.27 -10.46
C LYS A 219 -12.12 21.67 -11.85
N ILE A 220 -10.95 21.12 -12.17
CA ILE A 220 -10.67 20.55 -13.49
C ILE A 220 -10.05 19.16 -13.33
N LEU A 221 -10.65 18.18 -13.99
CA LEU A 221 -10.06 16.87 -14.20
C LEU A 221 -9.39 16.84 -15.58
N PHE A 222 -8.08 16.90 -15.61
CA PHE A 222 -7.30 16.71 -16.82
C PHE A 222 -7.14 15.23 -17.10
N LEU A 223 -7.49 14.78 -18.28
CA LEU A 223 -7.32 13.41 -18.74
C LEU A 223 -6.30 13.37 -19.88
N ASN A 224 -5.50 12.32 -19.90
CA ASN A 224 -4.56 12.12 -20.98
C ASN A 224 -5.30 11.78 -22.29
N PRO A 225 -5.04 12.48 -23.40
CA PRO A 225 -5.74 12.26 -24.67
C PRO A 225 -5.49 10.87 -25.29
N LEU A 226 -4.46 10.15 -24.85
CA LEU A 226 -4.15 8.80 -25.33
C LEU A 226 -4.91 7.69 -24.59
N LEU A 227 -5.72 8.03 -23.59
CA LEU A 227 -6.53 7.05 -22.86
C LEU A 227 -7.58 6.43 -23.78
N SER A 228 -7.73 5.10 -23.70
CA SER A 228 -8.88 4.41 -24.30
C SER A 228 -10.18 4.81 -23.60
N GLU A 229 -11.32 4.63 -24.25
CA GLU A 229 -12.64 4.90 -23.66
C GLU A 229 -12.86 4.18 -22.33
N LYS A 230 -12.36 2.94 -22.18
CA LYS A 230 -12.41 2.16 -20.94
C LYS A 230 -11.59 2.82 -19.80
N GLN A 231 -10.46 3.41 -20.13
CA GLN A 231 -9.61 4.13 -19.16
C GLN A 231 -10.21 5.49 -18.81
N VAL A 232 -10.74 6.21 -19.79
CA VAL A 232 -11.50 7.47 -19.57
C VAL A 232 -12.65 7.22 -18.61
N GLN A 233 -13.45 6.17 -18.83
CA GLN A 233 -14.53 5.77 -17.93
C GLN A 233 -14.03 5.58 -16.51
N PHE A 234 -12.97 4.79 -16.34
CA PHE A 234 -12.43 4.49 -15.01
C PHE A 234 -11.97 5.75 -14.28
N GLU A 235 -11.22 6.65 -14.94
CA GLU A 235 -10.73 7.89 -14.34
C GLU A 235 -11.87 8.85 -13.97
N ILE A 236 -12.94 8.95 -14.78
CA ILE A 236 -14.11 9.77 -14.46
C ILE A 236 -14.88 9.20 -13.28
N VAL A 237 -15.12 7.88 -13.23
CA VAL A 237 -15.82 7.23 -12.12
C VAL A 237 -14.99 7.30 -10.83
N LYS A 238 -13.66 7.19 -10.94
CA LYS A 238 -12.74 7.40 -9.82
C LYS A 238 -12.86 8.82 -9.27
N GLU A 239 -12.86 9.84 -10.13
CA GLU A 239 -13.01 11.21 -9.68
C GLU A 239 -14.39 11.45 -9.04
N LEU A 240 -15.46 10.89 -9.61
CA LEU A 240 -16.79 10.94 -9.00
C LEU A 240 -16.80 10.34 -7.60
N GLY A 241 -16.18 9.17 -7.43
CA GLY A 241 -15.98 8.54 -6.13
C GLY A 241 -15.19 9.43 -5.17
N SER A 242 -14.10 10.05 -5.64
CA SER A 242 -13.28 10.97 -4.85
C SER A 242 -14.07 12.20 -4.36
N GLN A 243 -14.87 12.82 -5.24
CA GLN A 243 -15.70 13.97 -4.89
C GLN A 243 -16.74 13.63 -3.81
N LEU A 244 -17.33 12.45 -3.88
CA LEU A 244 -18.34 11.99 -2.92
C LEU A 244 -17.74 11.59 -1.58
N LEU A 245 -16.65 10.81 -1.58
CA LEU A 245 -15.95 10.38 -0.36
C LEU A 245 -15.39 11.57 0.43
N SER A 246 -14.96 12.63 -0.25
CA SER A 246 -14.42 13.82 0.43
C SER A 246 -15.50 14.71 1.04
N LYS A 247 -16.77 14.58 0.63
CA LYS A 247 -17.89 15.32 1.27
C LYS A 247 -18.28 14.70 2.61
N GLU A 248 -17.99 13.42 2.80
CA GLU A 248 -18.26 12.68 4.03
C GLU A 248 -17.11 12.76 5.06
N GLY A 249 -15.92 13.20 4.63
CA GLY A 249 -14.72 13.34 5.47
C GLY A 249 -13.96 14.66 5.20
N ASP A 250 -13.10 15.04 6.11
CA ASP A 250 -12.37 16.31 6.18
C ASP A 250 -11.98 16.94 4.84
N GLN A 251 -12.48 18.14 4.57
CA GLN A 251 -12.15 18.96 3.39
C GLN A 251 -10.68 19.47 3.38
N GLU A 252 -9.98 19.40 4.51
CA GLU A 252 -8.61 19.91 4.66
C GLU A 252 -7.55 19.12 3.86
N ASN A 253 -7.87 17.88 3.48
CA ASN A 253 -6.87 16.97 2.89
C ASN A 253 -6.67 17.06 1.37
N ARG A 254 -7.41 17.92 0.65
CA ARG A 254 -7.28 18.04 -0.82
C ARG A 254 -6.18 18.97 -1.28
N ASN A 255 -5.80 19.97 -0.45
CA ASN A 255 -4.81 21.00 -0.77
C ASN A 255 -3.42 20.72 -0.20
N ALA A 256 -3.24 19.62 0.52
CA ALA A 256 -1.92 19.19 0.96
C ALA A 256 -1.13 18.64 -0.25
N ASP A 257 0.17 18.87 -0.28
CA ASP A 257 1.08 18.28 -1.26
C ASP A 257 0.71 16.82 -1.52
N ASN A 258 0.74 16.41 -2.80
CA ASN A 258 0.30 15.09 -3.30
C ASN A 258 0.94 13.86 -2.62
N GLN A 259 1.69 14.04 -1.57
CA GLN A 259 2.49 13.03 -0.88
C GLN A 259 1.96 12.61 0.49
N THR A 260 0.90 13.25 1.01
CA THR A 260 0.36 12.85 2.32
C THR A 260 -0.32 11.49 2.26
N PHE A 261 -0.25 10.73 3.35
CA PHE A 261 -0.94 9.44 3.47
C PHE A 261 -2.46 9.56 3.23
N SER A 262 -3.09 10.61 3.75
CA SER A 262 -4.53 10.86 3.56
C SER A 262 -4.90 10.99 2.09
N HIS A 263 -4.06 11.65 1.29
CA HIS A 263 -4.26 11.77 -0.15
C HIS A 263 -4.09 10.41 -0.87
N LEU A 264 -3.08 9.62 -0.49
CA LEU A 264 -2.88 8.28 -1.02
C LEU A 264 -4.05 7.35 -0.67
N LEU A 265 -4.56 7.42 0.56
CA LEU A 265 -5.70 6.64 1.02
C LEU A 265 -6.98 7.02 0.28
N LEU A 266 -7.25 8.33 0.10
CA LEU A 266 -8.40 8.80 -0.68
C LEU A 266 -8.32 8.32 -2.14
N ASN A 267 -7.16 8.42 -2.78
CA ASN A 267 -6.94 7.92 -4.14
C ASN A 267 -7.15 6.40 -4.24
N PHE A 268 -6.71 5.64 -3.23
CA PHE A 268 -6.96 4.21 -3.14
C PHE A 268 -8.45 3.91 -3.01
N HIS A 269 -9.16 4.55 -2.07
CA HIS A 269 -10.60 4.37 -1.86
C HIS A 269 -11.41 4.75 -3.10
N ALA A 270 -11.08 5.87 -3.75
CA ALA A 270 -11.74 6.30 -4.99
C ALA A 270 -11.52 5.28 -6.13
N SER A 271 -10.30 4.74 -6.25
CA SER A 271 -9.98 3.69 -7.22
C SER A 271 -10.71 2.38 -6.91
N TYR A 272 -10.83 2.03 -5.63
CA TYR A 272 -11.59 0.88 -5.17
C TYR A 272 -13.08 1.01 -5.53
N VAL A 273 -13.70 2.14 -5.19
CA VAL A 273 -15.09 2.44 -5.50
C VAL A 273 -15.34 2.41 -7.00
N ALA A 274 -14.45 3.01 -7.81
CA ALA A 274 -14.56 2.97 -9.26
C ALA A 274 -14.54 1.53 -9.81
N ALA A 275 -13.62 0.70 -9.32
CA ALA A 275 -13.56 -0.72 -9.70
C ALA A 275 -14.84 -1.46 -9.28
N ALA A 276 -15.37 -1.20 -8.08
CA ALA A 276 -16.58 -1.84 -7.55
C ALA A 276 -17.85 -1.41 -8.31
N ILE A 277 -17.94 -0.16 -8.78
CA ILE A 277 -19.04 0.32 -9.63
C ILE A 277 -19.00 -0.38 -10.99
N LEU A 278 -17.83 -0.40 -11.64
CA LEU A 278 -17.67 -0.93 -12.99
C LEU A 278 -17.70 -2.46 -13.03
N VAL A 279 -17.22 -3.11 -11.97
CA VAL A 279 -17.15 -4.58 -11.85
C VAL A 279 -17.79 -4.99 -10.52
N PRO A 280 -19.13 -5.21 -10.51
CA PRO A 280 -19.86 -5.56 -9.29
C PRO A 280 -19.39 -6.89 -8.69
N GLU A 281 -19.26 -6.91 -7.34
CA GLU A 281 -18.67 -8.05 -6.63
C GLU A 281 -19.39 -9.38 -6.89
N GLU A 282 -20.73 -9.41 -6.77
CA GLU A 282 -21.52 -10.64 -6.98
C GLU A 282 -21.45 -11.17 -8.41
N SER A 283 -21.40 -10.26 -9.40
CA SER A 283 -21.28 -10.65 -10.80
C SER A 283 -19.92 -11.27 -11.08
N LEU A 284 -18.83 -10.63 -10.65
CA LEU A 284 -17.49 -11.15 -10.86
C LEU A 284 -17.27 -12.44 -10.05
N ALA A 285 -17.79 -12.53 -8.82
CA ALA A 285 -17.68 -13.76 -8.03
C ALA A 285 -18.32 -14.96 -8.73
N ARG A 286 -19.48 -14.79 -9.37
CA ARG A 286 -20.13 -15.84 -10.18
C ARG A 286 -19.30 -16.21 -11.42
N ASP A 287 -18.75 -15.21 -12.10
CA ASP A 287 -17.91 -15.46 -13.28
C ASP A 287 -16.61 -16.19 -12.88
N LEU A 288 -15.99 -15.82 -11.76
CA LEU A 288 -14.82 -16.53 -11.23
C LEU A 288 -15.15 -17.95 -10.82
N GLN A 289 -16.29 -18.19 -10.15
CA GLN A 289 -16.76 -19.53 -9.81
C GLN A 289 -16.94 -20.39 -11.07
N TYR A 290 -17.51 -19.82 -12.13
CA TYR A 290 -17.62 -20.47 -13.42
C TYR A 290 -16.25 -20.80 -14.03
N LEU A 291 -15.32 -19.83 -14.07
CA LEU A 291 -13.96 -20.07 -14.58
C LEU A 291 -13.21 -21.13 -13.78
N PHE A 292 -13.36 -21.13 -12.45
CA PHE A 292 -12.70 -22.10 -11.57
C PHE A 292 -13.28 -23.51 -11.66
N SER A 293 -14.48 -23.67 -12.23
CA SER A 293 -15.11 -24.97 -12.46
C SER A 293 -14.57 -25.72 -13.70
N PHE A 294 -13.77 -25.06 -14.54
CA PHE A 294 -13.21 -25.68 -15.75
C PHE A 294 -12.15 -26.72 -15.38
N ALA A 295 -12.14 -27.83 -16.12
CA ALA A 295 -11.13 -28.88 -15.92
C ALA A 295 -9.73 -28.45 -16.39
N SER A 296 -9.65 -27.51 -17.36
CA SER A 296 -8.40 -26.97 -17.90
C SER A 296 -8.46 -25.46 -17.92
N PHE A 297 -7.30 -24.81 -17.75
CA PHE A 297 -7.15 -23.37 -17.82
C PHE A 297 -7.48 -22.85 -19.23
N SER A 298 -8.35 -21.84 -19.33
CA SER A 298 -8.75 -21.24 -20.60
C SER A 298 -8.41 -19.75 -20.65
N GLN A 299 -7.41 -19.38 -21.43
CA GLN A 299 -7.06 -17.97 -21.68
C GLN A 299 -8.23 -17.19 -22.29
N ASN A 300 -8.99 -17.83 -23.20
CA ASN A 300 -10.11 -17.18 -23.89
C ASN A 300 -11.26 -16.87 -22.94
N ALA A 301 -11.57 -17.78 -22.03
CA ALA A 301 -12.61 -17.54 -21.03
C ALA A 301 -12.28 -16.36 -20.11
N PHE A 302 -11.00 -16.18 -19.72
CA PHE A 302 -10.56 -14.99 -18.98
C PHE A 302 -10.66 -13.71 -19.82
N LYS A 303 -10.37 -13.76 -21.12
CA LYS A 303 -10.56 -12.62 -22.03
C LYS A 303 -12.03 -12.26 -22.17
N GLU A 304 -12.93 -13.23 -22.29
CA GLU A 304 -14.38 -13.02 -22.36
C GLU A 304 -14.92 -12.33 -21.10
N VAL A 305 -14.44 -12.71 -19.92
CA VAL A 305 -14.79 -12.01 -18.67
C VAL A 305 -14.32 -10.56 -18.68
N LEU A 306 -13.10 -10.29 -19.18
CA LEU A 306 -12.61 -8.93 -19.30
C LEU A 306 -13.46 -8.09 -20.28
N GLU A 307 -13.84 -8.67 -21.42
CA GLU A 307 -14.68 -8.01 -22.42
C GLU A 307 -16.08 -7.72 -21.89
N LYS A 308 -16.66 -8.66 -21.13
CA LYS A 308 -17.97 -8.51 -20.47
C LYS A 308 -18.05 -7.24 -19.61
N TYR A 309 -17.01 -6.96 -18.82
CA TYR A 309 -17.00 -5.80 -17.94
C TYR A 309 -16.51 -4.53 -18.64
N SER A 310 -15.91 -4.63 -19.81
CA SER A 310 -15.38 -3.50 -20.59
C SER A 310 -14.45 -2.57 -19.78
N VAL A 311 -13.64 -3.12 -18.88
CA VAL A 311 -12.67 -2.38 -18.08
C VAL A 311 -11.22 -2.62 -18.54
N PRO A 312 -10.26 -1.77 -18.16
CA PRO A 312 -8.84 -2.08 -18.35
C PRO A 312 -8.43 -3.39 -17.64
N PRO A 313 -7.51 -4.21 -18.20
CA PRO A 313 -7.08 -5.47 -17.58
C PRO A 313 -6.55 -5.31 -16.15
N GLU A 314 -5.84 -4.23 -15.87
CA GLU A 314 -5.35 -3.90 -14.53
C GLU A 314 -6.49 -3.74 -13.51
N VAL A 315 -7.61 -3.14 -13.92
CA VAL A 315 -8.78 -2.95 -13.05
C VAL A 315 -9.42 -4.30 -12.74
N LEU A 316 -9.57 -5.18 -13.74
CA LEU A 316 -10.13 -6.51 -13.52
C LEU A 316 -9.26 -7.35 -12.58
N ILE A 317 -7.94 -7.42 -12.81
CA ILE A 317 -7.05 -8.22 -11.95
C ILE A 317 -7.04 -7.69 -10.51
N ILE A 318 -6.96 -6.37 -10.32
CA ILE A 318 -7.05 -5.77 -8.99
C ILE A 318 -8.40 -6.11 -8.35
N ARG A 319 -9.50 -6.02 -9.11
CA ARG A 319 -10.82 -6.36 -8.61
C ARG A 319 -10.92 -7.83 -8.19
N ILE A 320 -10.31 -8.73 -8.94
CA ILE A 320 -10.21 -10.15 -8.57
C ILE A 320 -9.51 -10.28 -7.19
N THR A 321 -8.39 -9.60 -6.96
CA THR A 321 -7.68 -9.66 -5.66
C THR A 321 -8.53 -9.19 -4.49
N GLN A 322 -9.49 -8.29 -4.72
CA GLN A 322 -10.41 -7.79 -3.69
C GLN A 322 -11.50 -8.81 -3.31
N LEU A 323 -11.87 -9.70 -4.23
CA LEU A 323 -12.96 -10.65 -4.03
C LEU A 323 -12.51 -12.05 -3.60
N LEU A 324 -11.28 -12.42 -3.93
CA LEU A 324 -10.74 -13.75 -3.62
C LEU A 324 -10.76 -14.09 -2.14
N PRO A 325 -10.40 -13.19 -1.19
CA PRO A 325 -10.48 -13.47 0.24
C PRO A 325 -11.93 -13.73 0.70
N LYS A 326 -12.86 -12.87 0.28
CA LYS A 326 -14.25 -12.93 0.72
C LYS A 326 -15.03 -14.13 0.19
N TYR A 327 -14.92 -14.39 -1.12
CA TYR A 327 -15.77 -15.40 -1.78
C TYR A 327 -15.13 -16.78 -1.86
N PHE A 328 -13.79 -16.86 -1.81
CA PHE A 328 -13.04 -18.10 -2.04
C PHE A 328 -12.08 -18.46 -0.92
N ASN A 329 -12.01 -17.66 0.17
CA ASN A 329 -11.09 -17.83 1.30
C ASN A 329 -9.60 -17.87 0.87
N PHE A 330 -9.22 -17.14 -0.18
CA PHE A 330 -7.83 -16.96 -0.54
C PHE A 330 -7.26 -15.78 0.25
N ASP A 331 -6.82 -16.05 1.48
CA ASP A 331 -6.21 -15.08 2.40
C ASP A 331 -4.72 -14.80 2.10
N GLN A 332 -4.16 -15.57 1.17
CA GLN A 332 -2.79 -15.44 0.70
C GLN A 332 -2.80 -15.29 -0.83
N LEU A 333 -2.26 -14.18 -1.29
CA LEU A 333 -2.07 -13.90 -2.71
C LEU A 333 -1.04 -12.79 -2.90
N PHE A 334 -0.53 -12.65 -4.10
CA PHE A 334 0.19 -11.45 -4.50
C PHE A 334 -0.34 -10.91 -5.83
N PHE A 335 -0.22 -9.61 -5.99
CA PHE A 335 -0.42 -8.92 -7.26
C PHE A 335 0.82 -8.08 -7.56
N LEU A 336 1.25 -8.10 -8.82
CA LEU A 336 2.36 -7.32 -9.33
C LEU A 336 1.96 -6.60 -10.62
N ARG A 337 2.35 -5.35 -10.74
CA ARG A 337 2.45 -4.66 -12.01
C ARG A 337 3.92 -4.51 -12.37
N CYS A 338 4.32 -5.14 -13.46
CA CYS A 338 5.67 -5.08 -14.00
C CYS A 338 5.67 -4.34 -15.33
N ASN A 339 6.56 -3.38 -15.48
CA ASN A 339 6.75 -2.63 -16.71
C ASN A 339 8.07 -3.00 -17.37
N GLU A 340 8.09 -3.03 -18.70
CA GLU A 340 9.30 -3.09 -19.52
C GLU A 340 9.45 -1.77 -20.25
N ASN A 341 10.66 -1.20 -20.22
CA ASN A 341 11.01 -0.04 -21.02
C ASN A 341 11.59 -0.49 -22.36
N LEU A 342 10.90 -0.25 -23.46
CA LEU A 342 11.31 -0.65 -24.80
C LEU A 342 12.55 0.09 -25.31
N LEU A 343 12.91 1.23 -24.72
CA LEU A 343 14.20 1.91 -25.01
C LEU A 343 15.38 1.18 -24.36
N ARG A 344 15.11 0.31 -23.37
CA ARG A 344 16.06 -0.59 -22.72
C ARG A 344 15.44 -1.98 -22.63
N PRO A 345 15.39 -2.74 -23.73
CA PRO A 345 14.69 -4.02 -23.79
C PRO A 345 15.15 -4.97 -22.70
N ARG A 346 14.19 -5.73 -22.17
CA ARG A 346 14.38 -6.67 -21.06
C ARG A 346 14.81 -6.03 -19.73
N ASN A 347 14.62 -4.71 -19.59
CA ASN A 347 14.73 -4.03 -18.31
C ASN A 347 13.34 -3.94 -17.70
N TYR A 348 13.10 -4.75 -16.65
CA TYR A 348 11.82 -4.91 -16.00
C TYR A 348 11.80 -4.21 -14.64
N HIS A 349 10.70 -3.49 -14.34
CA HIS A 349 10.52 -2.79 -13.08
C HIS A 349 9.14 -3.11 -12.50
N ILE A 350 9.09 -3.51 -11.23
CA ILE A 350 7.83 -3.60 -10.50
C ILE A 350 7.42 -2.20 -10.09
N THR A 351 6.27 -1.75 -10.58
CA THR A 351 5.74 -0.40 -10.35
C THR A 351 4.57 -0.39 -9.35
N GLN A 352 3.97 -1.55 -9.10
CA GLN A 352 2.94 -1.74 -8.11
C GLN A 352 2.99 -3.16 -7.58
N GLU A 353 2.80 -3.31 -6.27
CA GLU A 353 2.75 -4.60 -5.60
C GLU A 353 1.68 -4.60 -4.50
N LEU A 354 1.06 -5.74 -4.31
CA LEU A 354 0.16 -6.06 -3.20
C LEU A 354 0.49 -7.48 -2.73
N HIS A 355 0.61 -7.67 -1.44
CA HIS A 355 0.77 -8.97 -0.82
C HIS A 355 -0.27 -9.13 0.28
N LEU A 356 -1.03 -10.23 0.25
CA LEU A 356 -1.87 -10.65 1.35
C LEU A 356 -1.24 -11.90 1.95
N GLY A 357 -1.06 -11.90 3.28
CA GLY A 357 -0.42 -12.99 4.01
C GLY A 357 1.10 -12.85 4.12
N ARG A 358 1.72 -13.78 4.87
CA ARG A 358 3.14 -13.71 5.26
C ARG A 358 4.15 -14.14 4.19
N LEU A 359 3.67 -14.65 3.06
CA LEU A 359 4.54 -15.12 1.97
C LEU A 359 4.87 -13.95 1.05
N HIS A 360 6.05 -13.38 1.23
CA HIS A 360 6.54 -12.23 0.45
C HIS A 360 7.38 -12.67 -0.74
N HIS A 361 6.77 -13.25 -1.75
CA HIS A 361 7.45 -13.59 -3.00
C HIS A 361 6.49 -13.40 -4.19
N PRO A 362 6.91 -12.78 -5.27
CA PRO A 362 8.02 -11.87 -5.45
C PRO A 362 7.67 -10.44 -5.01
N HIS A 363 8.66 -9.60 -4.69
CA HIS A 363 8.46 -8.18 -4.41
C HIS A 363 9.55 -7.33 -5.07
N GLY A 364 9.37 -6.01 -5.05
CA GLY A 364 10.32 -5.06 -5.60
C GLY A 364 11.70 -5.22 -4.97
N VAL A 365 12.73 -5.12 -5.79
CA VAL A 365 14.13 -5.19 -5.40
C VAL A 365 14.86 -3.94 -5.92
N SER A 366 16.13 -3.79 -5.55
CA SER A 366 16.96 -2.69 -6.02
C SER A 366 16.86 -2.46 -7.53
N LEU A 367 16.90 -1.21 -7.95
CA LEU A 367 16.85 -0.78 -9.35
C LEU A 367 17.91 -1.44 -10.24
N THR A 368 18.96 -2.01 -9.65
CA THR A 368 20.08 -2.65 -10.33
C THR A 368 19.97 -4.15 -10.49
N GLU A 369 18.97 -4.79 -9.84
CA GLU A 369 18.80 -6.24 -9.93
C GLU A 369 17.91 -6.65 -11.10
N HIS A 370 18.20 -7.85 -11.65
CA HIS A 370 17.51 -8.39 -12.82
C HIS A 370 16.48 -9.43 -12.39
N TYR A 371 15.19 -9.11 -12.56
CA TYR A 371 14.10 -10.06 -12.28
C TYR A 371 14.23 -11.35 -13.08
N CYS A 372 13.76 -12.45 -12.49
CA CYS A 372 13.84 -13.77 -13.10
C CYS A 372 13.14 -13.83 -14.46
N ARG A 373 13.85 -14.25 -15.49
CA ARG A 373 13.32 -14.36 -16.87
C ARG A 373 12.34 -15.53 -17.05
N ARG A 374 12.23 -16.40 -16.05
CA ARG A 374 11.35 -17.57 -16.06
C ARG A 374 9.96 -17.26 -15.49
N TRP A 375 9.71 -16.06 -14.97
CA TRP A 375 8.37 -15.66 -14.59
C TRP A 375 7.49 -15.51 -15.82
N ILE A 376 6.22 -15.95 -15.73
CA ILE A 376 5.22 -15.73 -16.78
C ILE A 376 5.11 -14.23 -17.14
N THR A 377 5.25 -13.35 -16.13
CA THR A 377 5.28 -11.88 -16.30
C THR A 377 6.34 -11.43 -17.30
N THR A 378 7.59 -11.85 -17.08
CA THR A 378 8.71 -11.46 -17.94
C THR A 378 8.70 -12.17 -19.27
N GLN A 379 8.14 -13.38 -19.36
CA GLN A 379 7.95 -14.12 -20.60
C GLN A 379 6.91 -13.46 -21.52
N LEU A 380 5.77 -13.02 -20.95
CA LEU A 380 4.78 -12.29 -21.73
C LEU A 380 5.31 -10.94 -22.20
N LEU A 381 6.06 -10.21 -21.35
CA LEU A 381 6.68 -8.94 -21.74
C LEU A 381 7.75 -9.10 -22.81
N ALA A 382 8.42 -10.25 -22.88
CA ALA A 382 9.44 -10.52 -23.91
C ALA A 382 8.84 -10.85 -25.29
N GLN A 383 7.52 -11.08 -25.38
CA GLN A 383 6.82 -11.26 -26.65
C GLN A 383 6.64 -9.92 -27.36
N GLU A 384 6.38 -9.96 -28.67
CA GLU A 384 5.98 -8.79 -29.41
C GLU A 384 4.57 -8.35 -29.01
N ILE A 385 4.46 -7.23 -28.30
CA ILE A 385 3.18 -6.69 -27.81
C ILE A 385 2.77 -5.52 -28.71
N THR A 386 1.70 -5.74 -29.48
CA THR A 386 1.04 -4.69 -30.27
C THR A 386 -0.02 -3.97 -29.44
N SER A 387 -0.44 -2.76 -29.88
CA SER A 387 -1.41 -1.93 -29.14
C SER A 387 -2.77 -2.60 -28.95
N ASP A 388 -3.16 -3.49 -29.87
CA ASP A 388 -4.52 -4.02 -29.96
C ASP A 388 -4.65 -5.44 -29.37
N ILE A 389 -3.53 -6.08 -28.99
CA ILE A 389 -3.52 -7.46 -28.51
C ILE A 389 -3.25 -7.48 -27.01
N LEU A 390 -4.17 -8.13 -26.29
CA LEU A 390 -3.96 -8.53 -24.90
C LEU A 390 -3.38 -9.94 -24.86
N HIS A 391 -2.17 -10.07 -24.31
CA HIS A 391 -1.55 -11.36 -24.04
C HIS A 391 -1.99 -11.84 -22.66
N VAL A 392 -2.59 -13.02 -22.59
CA VAL A 392 -2.98 -13.66 -21.33
C VAL A 392 -2.22 -14.96 -21.22
N GLY A 393 -1.68 -15.26 -20.05
CA GLY A 393 -0.98 -16.51 -19.80
C GLY A 393 -1.08 -16.94 -18.34
N ALA A 394 -0.87 -18.22 -18.10
CA ALA A 394 -0.78 -18.76 -16.75
C ALA A 394 0.39 -19.75 -16.66
N GLN A 395 0.95 -19.83 -15.45
CA GLN A 395 2.09 -20.69 -15.13
C GLN A 395 1.99 -21.15 -13.69
N ILE A 396 2.45 -22.36 -13.39
CA ILE A 396 2.75 -22.77 -12.03
C ILE A 396 4.21 -22.47 -11.76
N SER A 397 4.45 -21.46 -10.91
CA SER A 397 5.79 -21.01 -10.55
C SER A 397 6.19 -21.61 -9.21
N GLN A 398 7.23 -22.46 -9.19
CA GLN A 398 7.82 -22.98 -7.96
C GLN A 398 8.88 -22.00 -7.48
N MET A 399 8.66 -21.35 -6.32
CA MET A 399 9.52 -20.31 -5.78
C MET A 399 10.32 -20.77 -4.57
N GLY A 400 11.55 -20.27 -4.51
CA GLY A 400 12.41 -20.42 -3.34
C GLY A 400 12.93 -21.84 -3.09
N PRO A 401 13.76 -21.99 -2.05
CA PRO A 401 14.35 -23.28 -1.67
C PRO A 401 13.33 -24.23 -1.02
N ASP A 402 12.23 -23.72 -0.49
CA ASP A 402 11.12 -24.45 0.13
C ASP A 402 10.15 -25.03 -0.91
N GLY A 403 10.31 -24.65 -2.18
CA GLY A 403 9.53 -25.18 -3.29
C GLY A 403 8.06 -24.78 -3.30
N THR A 404 7.68 -23.69 -2.64
CA THR A 404 6.30 -23.19 -2.66
C THR A 404 5.83 -22.92 -4.08
N GLU A 405 4.73 -23.56 -4.47
CA GLU A 405 4.13 -23.40 -5.79
C GLU A 405 3.05 -22.32 -5.79
N TYR A 406 3.06 -21.49 -6.84
CA TYR A 406 2.05 -20.47 -7.10
C TYR A 406 1.45 -20.64 -8.48
N PHE A 407 0.14 -20.64 -8.58
CA PHE A 407 -0.55 -20.38 -9.83
C PHE A 407 -0.46 -18.90 -10.13
N CYS A 408 0.20 -18.52 -11.23
CA CYS A 408 0.39 -17.14 -11.66
C CYS A 408 -0.43 -16.90 -12.93
N LEU A 409 -1.44 -16.04 -12.85
CA LEU A 409 -2.21 -15.53 -13.99
C LEU A 409 -1.66 -14.16 -14.37
N SER A 410 -1.29 -13.98 -15.64
CA SER A 410 -0.69 -12.75 -16.13
C SER A 410 -1.39 -12.21 -17.36
N MET A 411 -1.50 -10.88 -17.44
CA MET A 411 -2.05 -10.16 -18.60
C MET A 411 -1.07 -9.06 -19.00
N ALA A 412 -0.55 -9.12 -20.22
CA ALA A 412 0.38 -8.13 -20.74
C ALA A 412 -0.22 -7.34 -21.91
N LYS A 413 0.03 -6.03 -21.91
CA LYS A 413 -0.38 -5.12 -22.99
C LYS A 413 0.58 -3.94 -23.12
N LYS A 414 0.54 -3.26 -24.26
CA LYS A 414 1.20 -1.98 -24.45
C LYS A 414 0.54 -0.89 -23.63
N SER A 415 1.35 0.00 -23.04
CA SER A 415 0.82 1.19 -22.36
C SER A 415 0.18 2.15 -23.37
N THR A 416 -0.99 2.66 -23.05
CA THR A 416 -1.67 3.66 -23.89
C THR A 416 -1.04 5.05 -23.76
N THR A 417 -0.58 5.41 -22.57
CA THR A 417 -0.03 6.74 -22.27
C THR A 417 1.47 6.85 -22.52
N ASN A 418 2.19 5.72 -22.65
CA ASN A 418 3.60 5.68 -22.97
C ASN A 418 3.91 4.52 -23.93
N GLN A 419 4.06 4.84 -25.20
CA GLN A 419 4.30 3.84 -26.25
C GLN A 419 5.62 3.07 -26.10
N ASN A 420 6.56 3.59 -25.31
CA ASN A 420 7.83 2.93 -24.99
C ASN A 420 7.74 2.00 -23.78
N VAL A 421 6.54 1.71 -23.28
CA VAL A 421 6.35 0.85 -22.11
C VAL A 421 5.33 -0.23 -22.39
N ASN A 422 5.73 -1.48 -22.14
CA ASN A 422 4.82 -2.60 -22.00
C ASN A 422 4.53 -2.82 -20.51
N SER A 423 3.30 -3.18 -20.17
CA SER A 423 2.87 -3.46 -18.79
C SER A 423 2.30 -4.85 -18.69
N CYS A 424 2.70 -5.58 -17.66
CA CYS A 424 2.13 -6.88 -17.31
C CYS A 424 1.59 -6.87 -15.88
N PHE A 425 0.38 -7.39 -15.71
CA PHE A 425 -0.33 -7.50 -14.44
C PHE A 425 -0.41 -8.97 -14.08
N THR A 426 0.11 -9.35 -12.92
CA THR A 426 0.20 -10.75 -12.48
C THR A 426 -0.48 -10.92 -11.13
N LEU A 427 -1.40 -11.87 -11.06
CA LEU A 427 -1.98 -12.40 -9.85
C LEU A 427 -1.34 -13.75 -9.55
N GLY A 428 -0.84 -13.95 -8.33
CA GLY A 428 -0.30 -15.23 -7.87
C GLY A 428 -1.08 -15.76 -6.68
N LEU A 429 -1.48 -17.04 -6.76
CA LEU A 429 -2.19 -17.77 -5.71
C LEU A 429 -1.35 -18.97 -5.27
N PRO A 430 -1.07 -19.16 -3.97
CA PRO A 430 -0.36 -20.36 -3.52
C PRO A 430 -1.20 -21.62 -3.75
N ILE A 431 -0.56 -22.67 -4.27
CA ILE A 431 -1.22 -23.96 -4.53
C ILE A 431 -1.24 -24.76 -3.23
N ASN A 432 -2.19 -24.43 -2.38
CA ASN A 432 -2.47 -25.11 -1.11
C ASN A 432 -3.74 -25.98 -1.21
N ALA A 433 -4.20 -26.52 -0.09
CA ALA A 433 -5.42 -27.35 -0.05
C ALA A 433 -6.67 -26.58 -0.53
N ASN A 434 -6.81 -25.31 -0.10
CA ASN A 434 -7.94 -24.46 -0.52
C ASN A 434 -7.93 -24.20 -2.03
N PHE A 435 -6.74 -23.92 -2.62
CA PHE A 435 -6.61 -23.76 -4.07
C PHE A 435 -7.08 -25.02 -4.83
N LYS A 436 -6.63 -26.20 -4.40
CA LYS A 436 -6.99 -27.47 -5.02
C LYS A 436 -8.47 -27.81 -4.88
N GLU A 437 -9.11 -27.38 -3.79
CA GLU A 437 -10.55 -27.55 -3.56
C GLU A 437 -11.39 -26.62 -4.44
N LYS A 438 -10.98 -25.37 -4.60
CA LYS A 438 -11.79 -24.34 -5.27
C LYS A 438 -11.54 -24.23 -6.77
N ILE A 439 -10.40 -24.70 -7.27
CA ILE A 439 -9.97 -24.53 -8.67
C ILE A 439 -9.75 -25.89 -9.31
N ASN A 440 -10.68 -26.30 -10.19
CA ASN A 440 -10.67 -27.62 -10.81
C ASN A 440 -9.46 -27.83 -11.75
N PHE A 441 -9.02 -26.78 -12.46
CA PHE A 441 -7.82 -26.87 -13.30
C PHE A 441 -6.50 -26.87 -12.52
N SER A 442 -6.55 -27.03 -11.20
CA SER A 442 -5.34 -27.16 -10.36
C SER A 442 -4.43 -28.34 -10.77
N GLY A 443 -5.01 -29.37 -11.40
CA GLY A 443 -4.31 -30.54 -11.94
C GLY A 443 -4.03 -30.50 -13.44
N ASP A 444 -4.27 -29.37 -14.12
CA ASP A 444 -4.07 -29.25 -15.56
C ASP A 444 -2.60 -29.48 -15.94
N SER A 445 -2.35 -30.53 -16.69
CA SER A 445 -1.00 -30.90 -17.19
C SER A 445 -0.48 -29.97 -18.29
N GLN A 446 -1.34 -29.16 -18.90
CA GLN A 446 -0.96 -28.18 -19.92
C GLN A 446 -0.43 -26.89 -19.28
N LEU A 447 -0.68 -26.65 -17.99
CA LEU A 447 -0.09 -25.53 -17.27
C LEU A 447 1.42 -25.76 -17.09
N GLU A 448 2.19 -24.91 -17.70
CA GLU A 448 3.64 -24.97 -17.60
C GLU A 448 4.09 -24.82 -16.14
N ARG A 449 4.96 -25.73 -15.70
CA ARG A 449 5.58 -25.68 -14.37
C ARG A 449 7.03 -25.27 -14.50
N ARG A 450 7.42 -24.19 -13.80
CA ARG A 450 8.80 -23.70 -13.81
C ARG A 450 9.31 -23.40 -12.40
N VAL A 451 10.54 -23.84 -12.13
CA VAL A 451 11.29 -23.36 -10.98
C VAL A 451 11.80 -21.96 -11.29
N VAL A 452 11.50 -21.00 -10.42
CA VAL A 452 11.81 -19.59 -10.61
C VAL A 452 12.58 -19.01 -9.41
N GLY A 453 13.46 -18.04 -9.69
CA GLY A 453 14.10 -17.23 -8.67
C GLY A 453 13.38 -15.89 -8.48
N ARG A 454 13.89 -15.05 -7.58
CA ARG A 454 13.46 -13.65 -7.44
C ARG A 454 14.17 -12.79 -8.49
N THR A 455 15.48 -12.72 -8.39
CA THR A 455 16.38 -12.05 -9.33
C THR A 455 17.53 -12.97 -9.69
N CYS A 456 18.20 -12.73 -10.81
CA CYS A 456 19.35 -13.54 -11.22
C CYS A 456 20.49 -13.49 -10.18
N GLU A 457 20.72 -12.33 -9.57
CA GLU A 457 21.77 -12.10 -8.58
C GLU A 457 21.55 -12.92 -7.31
N ARG A 458 20.28 -13.17 -6.91
CA ARG A 458 19.90 -13.92 -5.70
C ARG A 458 19.45 -15.35 -5.98
N CYS A 459 19.56 -15.80 -7.22
CA CYS A 459 19.00 -17.07 -7.64
C CYS A 459 19.93 -18.28 -7.30
N SER A 460 19.35 -19.31 -6.68
CA SER A 460 20.05 -20.55 -6.33
C SER A 460 20.08 -21.60 -7.43
N ILE A 461 19.39 -21.38 -8.54
CA ILE A 461 19.40 -22.31 -9.68
C ILE A 461 20.78 -22.19 -10.34
N GLU A 462 21.56 -23.29 -10.36
CA GLU A 462 22.93 -23.27 -10.90
C GLU A 462 22.96 -23.25 -12.41
N ASP A 463 22.25 -24.17 -13.04
CA ASP A 463 22.18 -24.36 -14.48
C ASP A 463 20.88 -23.71 -15.02
N CYS A 464 20.94 -22.40 -15.26
CA CYS A 464 19.79 -21.65 -15.74
C CYS A 464 20.15 -20.97 -17.08
N ASP A 465 19.58 -21.47 -18.18
CA ASP A 465 19.76 -20.93 -19.54
C ASP A 465 19.20 -19.50 -19.70
N ASP A 466 18.22 -19.15 -18.86
CA ASP A 466 17.60 -17.81 -18.85
C ASP A 466 18.37 -16.77 -18.02
N ARG A 467 19.48 -17.17 -17.39
CA ARG A 467 20.29 -16.29 -16.54
C ARG A 467 20.98 -15.20 -17.36
N VAL A 468 20.83 -13.95 -16.91
CA VAL A 468 21.41 -12.78 -17.62
C VAL A 468 22.63 -12.19 -16.90
N VAL A 469 22.81 -12.47 -15.61
CA VAL A 469 23.95 -12.00 -14.80
C VAL A 469 24.38 -13.08 -13.80
N PRO A 470 25.65 -13.14 -13.39
CA PRO A 470 26.13 -14.07 -12.37
C PRO A 470 25.41 -13.88 -11.03
N SER A 471 25.31 -14.96 -10.24
CA SER A 471 24.75 -14.88 -8.88
C SER A 471 25.85 -14.54 -7.86
N ASP A 472 26.05 -13.27 -7.59
CA ASP A 472 27.08 -12.79 -6.66
C ASP A 472 26.80 -13.21 -5.21
N ILE A 473 25.53 -13.26 -4.80
CA ILE A 473 25.14 -13.64 -3.45
C ILE A 473 25.52 -15.12 -3.18
N LEU A 474 25.26 -15.99 -4.15
CA LEU A 474 25.64 -17.41 -4.01
C LEU A 474 27.16 -17.59 -4.00
N SER A 475 27.88 -16.83 -4.81
CA SER A 475 29.34 -16.86 -4.79
C SER A 475 29.90 -16.49 -3.42
N LYS A 476 29.36 -15.45 -2.79
CA LYS A 476 29.73 -15.04 -1.44
C LYS A 476 29.34 -16.09 -0.38
N GLN A 477 28.14 -16.66 -0.48
CA GLN A 477 27.69 -17.72 0.44
C GLN A 477 28.56 -18.99 0.31
N ARG A 478 28.86 -19.45 -0.92
CA ARG A 478 29.75 -20.60 -1.16
C ARG A 478 31.16 -20.36 -0.61
N ASN A 479 31.69 -19.15 -0.81
CA ASN A 479 33.01 -18.79 -0.28
C ASN A 479 33.01 -18.76 1.26
N LYS A 480 31.91 -18.29 1.89
CA LYS A 480 31.75 -18.32 3.34
C LYS A 480 31.71 -19.74 3.87
N ILE A 481 30.87 -20.61 3.29
CA ILE A 481 30.77 -22.02 3.66
C ILE A 481 32.11 -22.74 3.50
N LYS A 482 32.83 -22.52 2.39
CA LYS A 482 34.17 -23.07 2.19
C LYS A 482 35.15 -22.60 3.26
N LYS A 483 35.16 -21.32 3.61
CA LYS A 483 35.99 -20.77 4.70
C LYS A 483 35.66 -21.42 6.06
N GLU A 484 34.37 -21.52 6.38
CA GLU A 484 33.95 -22.15 7.67
C GLU A 484 34.33 -23.63 7.74
N ALA A 485 34.22 -24.39 6.65
CA ALA A 485 34.65 -25.78 6.57
C ALA A 485 36.17 -25.91 6.75
N LEU A 486 36.97 -25.02 6.10
CA LEU A 486 38.43 -24.98 6.29
C LEU A 486 38.82 -24.64 7.72
N ILE A 487 38.15 -23.66 8.35
CA ILE A 487 38.40 -23.29 9.74
C ILE A 487 38.10 -24.48 10.68
N LYS A 488 36.94 -25.13 10.47
CA LYS A 488 36.61 -26.36 11.27
C LYS A 488 37.66 -27.45 11.09
N LYS A 489 38.17 -27.68 9.88
CA LYS A 489 39.19 -28.66 9.62
C LYS A 489 40.51 -28.32 10.36
N ILE A 490 40.94 -27.05 10.27
CA ILE A 490 42.16 -26.56 10.95
C ILE A 490 42.06 -26.70 12.49
N ILE A 491 40.84 -26.48 13.06
CA ILE A 491 40.62 -26.61 14.51
C ILE A 491 40.55 -28.06 14.94
N SER A 492 40.23 -29.01 14.06
CA SER A 492 40.13 -30.44 14.33
C SER A 492 41.45 -31.23 14.10
N GLU A 493 42.42 -30.63 13.42
CA GLU A 493 43.82 -31.11 13.33
C GLU A 493 44.67 -30.58 14.47
#